data_0f09af411b6122651c4c1604e26f3d54
#
_entry.id   0f09af411b6122651c4c1604e26f3d54
#
_cell.length_a   1.000
_cell.length_b   1.000
_cell.length_c   1.000
_cell.angle_alpha   90.00
_cell.angle_beta   90.00
_cell.angle_gamma   90.00
#
_symmetry.space_group_name_H-M   'P 1'
#
loop_
_entity.id
_entity.type
_entity.pdbx_description
1 polymer ?
#
loop_
_entity_poly.entity_id
_entity_poly.type
_entity_poly.pdbx_seq_one_letter_code
_entity_poly.pdbx_strand_id
1 'polypeptide(L)'
;LQQAIKYFRRQEYPHKELIIVDDSVPAAGDSVPDDVRIRYIRLGEQTPLGRKLNLGITASSGALLQKLDDDDYYHPDFLATTVAALQGADLQQAIVGLDCFLVLIAATGELKFSGHGWCAGGTLCFSRQLWEHGPFREVPQAVDWWFLQDHALQCVQICRPELYILVRHHVGHLWTQLGTQDVTAYFRQQPTYAMSLATYLPVDDYVFYEHLRTIP
;
A
#
# COMPACT_ATOMS: atom_id res chain seq x y z
N LEU A 1 9.91 3.44 -5.82
CA LEU A 1 10.70 3.05 -4.64
C LEU A 1 11.19 4.24 -3.81
N GLN A 2 11.89 5.27 -4.37
CA GLN A 2 12.38 6.42 -3.59
C GLN A 2 11.26 7.16 -2.85
N GLN A 3 10.09 7.29 -3.49
CA GLN A 3 8.93 7.92 -2.87
C GLN A 3 8.39 7.07 -1.70
N ALA A 4 8.33 5.75 -1.84
CA ALA A 4 7.93 4.86 -0.76
C ALA A 4 8.87 4.93 0.45
N ILE A 5 10.19 5.00 0.22
CA ILE A 5 11.19 5.22 1.28
C ILE A 5 10.98 6.56 1.98
N LYS A 6 10.68 7.63 1.21
CA LYS A 6 10.34 8.95 1.76
C LYS A 6 9.11 8.86 2.67
N TYR A 7 8.05 8.17 2.23
CA TYR A 7 6.84 7.99 3.04
C TYR A 7 7.09 7.16 4.29
N PHE A 8 7.86 6.07 4.20
CA PHE A 8 8.28 5.32 5.36
C PHE A 8 9.01 6.19 6.39
N ARG A 9 10.00 6.97 5.96
CA ARG A 9 10.75 7.85 6.86
C ARG A 9 9.88 8.88 7.54
N ARG A 10 8.89 9.40 6.84
CA ARG A 10 7.98 10.45 7.29
C ARG A 10 6.87 9.95 8.22
N GLN A 11 6.64 8.62 8.33
CA GLN A 11 5.67 8.10 9.27
C GLN A 11 5.98 8.52 10.70
N GLU A 12 4.98 9.00 11.44
CA GLU A 12 5.16 9.47 12.83
C GLU A 12 5.27 8.33 13.85
N TYR A 13 5.01 7.10 13.45
CA TYR A 13 5.20 5.91 14.28
C TYR A 13 6.70 5.59 14.45
N PRO A 14 7.25 5.63 15.70
CA PRO A 14 8.71 5.61 15.91
C PRO A 14 9.34 4.23 15.73
N HIS A 15 8.65 3.15 16.13
CA HIS A 15 9.17 1.79 16.14
C HIS A 15 8.82 1.07 14.85
N LYS A 16 9.58 1.34 13.79
CA LYS A 16 9.29 0.82 12.44
C LYS A 16 10.55 0.39 11.73
N GLU A 17 10.43 -0.63 10.92
CA GLU A 17 11.40 -1.06 9.92
C GLU A 17 10.72 -1.17 8.55
N LEU A 18 11.48 -1.08 7.47
CA LEU A 18 11.03 -1.26 6.10
C LEU A 18 11.80 -2.41 5.46
N ILE A 19 11.08 -3.40 4.96
CA ILE A 19 11.66 -4.48 4.18
C ILE A 19 11.27 -4.28 2.71
N ILE A 20 12.26 -4.16 1.85
CA ILE A 20 12.10 -3.99 0.41
C ILE A 20 12.50 -5.31 -0.24
N VAL A 21 11.58 -5.92 -0.99
CA VAL A 21 11.83 -7.14 -1.77
C VAL A 21 11.71 -6.79 -3.24
N ASP A 22 12.85 -6.80 -3.93
CA ASP A 22 12.98 -6.28 -5.29
C ASP A 22 13.33 -7.38 -6.30
N ASP A 23 12.50 -7.54 -7.33
CA ASP A 23 12.72 -8.41 -8.49
C ASP A 23 12.77 -7.62 -9.82
N SER A 24 12.86 -6.29 -9.76
CA SER A 24 12.87 -5.41 -10.93
C SER A 24 14.14 -5.53 -11.78
N VAL A 25 14.05 -5.19 -13.06
CA VAL A 25 15.20 -5.09 -13.97
C VAL A 25 15.17 -3.71 -14.62
N PRO A 26 16.21 -2.89 -14.40
CA PRO A 26 17.37 -3.08 -13.52
C PRO A 26 17.01 -3.11 -12.04
N ALA A 27 17.91 -3.65 -11.21
CA ALA A 27 17.73 -3.66 -9.75
C ALA A 27 17.68 -2.25 -9.18
N ALA A 28 16.84 -2.04 -8.17
CA ALA A 28 16.65 -0.75 -7.53
C ALA A 28 17.57 -0.47 -6.33
N GLY A 29 18.46 -1.42 -6.00
CA GLY A 29 19.30 -1.39 -4.80
C GLY A 29 20.15 -0.14 -4.63
N ASP A 30 20.69 0.41 -5.73
CA ASP A 30 21.49 1.66 -5.71
C ASP A 30 20.68 2.88 -5.24
N SER A 31 19.37 2.79 -5.26
CA SER A 31 18.45 3.84 -4.79
C SER A 31 18.08 3.70 -3.31
N VAL A 32 18.52 2.63 -2.65
CA VAL A 32 18.21 2.38 -1.24
C VAL A 32 19.26 3.06 -0.37
N PRO A 33 18.85 3.98 0.52
CA PRO A 33 19.79 4.67 1.39
C PRO A 33 20.34 3.76 2.48
N ASP A 34 21.52 4.11 3.00
CA ASP A 34 22.08 3.50 4.21
C ASP A 34 21.29 3.98 5.44
N ASP A 35 20.33 3.15 5.86
CA ASP A 35 19.46 3.39 7.02
C ASP A 35 19.23 2.04 7.72
N VAL A 36 19.66 1.92 8.97
CA VAL A 36 19.58 0.67 9.75
C VAL A 36 18.16 0.09 9.88
N ARG A 37 17.14 0.93 9.65
CA ARG A 37 15.73 0.53 9.67
C ARG A 37 15.25 0.00 8.32
N ILE A 38 16.07 0.08 7.26
CA ILE A 38 15.70 -0.34 5.91
C ILE A 38 16.54 -1.55 5.52
N ARG A 39 15.86 -2.65 5.21
CA ARG A 39 16.49 -3.86 4.70
C ARG A 39 16.07 -4.06 3.25
N TYR A 40 17.05 -4.24 2.37
CA TYR A 40 16.83 -4.53 0.96
C TYR A 40 17.17 -5.99 0.66
N ILE A 41 16.27 -6.67 -0.05
CA ILE A 41 16.40 -8.06 -0.48
C ILE A 41 16.25 -8.10 -2.00
N ARG A 42 17.33 -8.44 -2.69
CA ARG A 42 17.32 -8.66 -4.14
C ARG A 42 16.93 -10.08 -4.47
N LEU A 43 15.98 -10.22 -5.40
CA LEU A 43 15.64 -11.52 -6.01
C LEU A 43 16.25 -11.61 -7.40
N GLY A 44 16.76 -12.79 -7.75
CA GLY A 44 17.42 -13.02 -9.05
C GLY A 44 16.46 -13.21 -10.23
N GLU A 45 15.17 -13.40 -9.95
CA GLU A 45 14.14 -13.69 -10.94
C GLU A 45 12.80 -13.03 -10.56
N GLN A 46 11.93 -12.84 -11.54
CA GLN A 46 10.56 -12.38 -11.27
C GLN A 46 9.81 -13.38 -10.41
N THR A 47 9.22 -12.88 -9.33
CA THR A 47 8.65 -13.68 -8.26
C THR A 47 7.19 -13.25 -8.01
N PRO A 48 6.25 -14.20 -7.83
CA PRO A 48 4.87 -13.88 -7.49
C PRO A 48 4.76 -12.95 -6.27
N LEU A 49 3.82 -11.99 -6.31
CA LEU A 49 3.67 -10.98 -5.26
C LEU A 49 3.50 -11.60 -3.87
N GLY A 50 2.67 -12.64 -3.74
CA GLY A 50 2.47 -13.31 -2.44
C GLY A 50 3.76 -13.90 -1.87
N ARG A 51 4.63 -14.48 -2.73
CA ARG A 51 5.94 -14.97 -2.30
C ARG A 51 6.87 -13.83 -1.86
N LYS A 52 6.86 -12.69 -2.57
CA LYS A 52 7.63 -11.50 -2.16
C LYS A 52 7.21 -11.00 -0.78
N LEU A 53 5.89 -10.91 -0.54
CA LEU A 53 5.35 -10.52 0.76
C LEU A 53 5.79 -11.48 1.86
N ASN A 54 5.68 -12.78 1.65
CA ASN A 54 6.11 -13.80 2.63
C ASN A 54 7.61 -13.71 2.92
N LEU A 55 8.45 -13.52 1.91
CA LEU A 55 9.90 -13.33 2.09
C LEU A 55 10.20 -12.07 2.90
N GLY A 56 9.53 -10.95 2.60
CA GLY A 56 9.68 -9.71 3.35
C GLY A 56 9.28 -9.87 4.81
N ILE A 57 8.15 -10.51 5.08
CA ILE A 57 7.67 -10.77 6.44
C ILE A 57 8.63 -11.69 7.19
N THR A 58 9.11 -12.76 6.57
CA THR A 58 10.10 -13.67 7.17
C THR A 58 11.39 -12.93 7.55
N ALA A 59 11.80 -11.97 6.76
CA ALA A 59 13.00 -11.17 7.00
C ALA A 59 12.81 -10.06 8.03
N SER A 60 11.57 -9.69 8.34
CA SER A 60 11.26 -8.63 9.30
C SER A 60 11.25 -9.14 10.75
N SER A 61 11.37 -8.23 11.71
CA SER A 61 11.35 -8.51 13.16
C SER A 61 10.08 -8.03 13.85
N GLY A 62 9.30 -7.16 13.20
CA GLY A 62 8.11 -6.56 13.79
C GLY A 62 7.02 -7.56 14.13
N ALA A 63 6.35 -7.37 15.28
CA ALA A 63 5.18 -8.15 15.69
C ALA A 63 3.91 -7.74 14.93
N LEU A 64 3.86 -6.50 14.45
CA LEU A 64 2.79 -5.96 13.62
C LEU A 64 3.33 -5.74 12.22
N LEU A 65 2.54 -6.06 11.22
CA LEU A 65 2.89 -6.03 9.82
C LEU A 65 1.98 -5.07 9.07
N GLN A 66 2.58 -4.16 8.30
CA GLN A 66 1.87 -3.22 7.46
C GLN A 66 2.30 -3.40 6.01
N LYS A 67 1.36 -3.76 5.14
CA LYS A 67 1.61 -3.75 3.69
C LYS A 67 1.69 -2.30 3.19
N LEU A 68 2.68 -2.02 2.36
CA LEU A 68 2.82 -0.78 1.60
C LEU A 68 3.05 -1.11 0.12
N ASP A 69 2.37 -0.40 -0.77
CA ASP A 69 2.64 -0.41 -2.19
C ASP A 69 3.62 0.73 -2.53
N ASP A 70 4.51 0.54 -3.47
CA ASP A 70 5.65 1.45 -3.69
C ASP A 70 5.34 2.61 -4.65
N ASP A 71 4.16 2.62 -5.24
CA ASP A 71 3.63 3.64 -6.15
C ASP A 71 2.55 4.55 -5.53
N ASP A 72 2.09 4.24 -4.33
CA ASP A 72 1.00 4.94 -3.64
C ASP A 72 1.49 6.00 -2.65
N TYR A 73 0.58 6.87 -2.22
CA TYR A 73 0.85 7.87 -1.18
C TYR A 73 0.34 7.40 0.18
N TYR A 74 1.17 7.61 1.21
CA TYR A 74 0.83 7.35 2.61
C TYR A 74 1.07 8.59 3.47
N HIS A 75 0.00 9.02 4.17
CA HIS A 75 0.05 10.16 5.10
C HIS A 75 0.99 9.87 6.28
N PRO A 76 1.66 10.88 6.89
CA PRO A 76 2.52 10.67 8.07
C PRO A 76 1.87 9.92 9.23
N ASP A 77 0.57 10.12 9.48
CA ASP A 77 -0.19 9.44 10.55
C ASP A 77 -0.63 8.01 10.20
N PHE A 78 -0.37 7.54 8.97
CA PHE A 78 -0.94 6.29 8.49
C PHE A 78 -0.59 5.09 9.38
N LEU A 79 0.69 4.85 9.67
CA LEU A 79 1.11 3.74 10.53
C LEU A 79 0.59 3.88 11.97
N ALA A 80 0.64 5.08 12.54
CA ALA A 80 0.13 5.31 13.89
C ALA A 80 -1.35 4.97 13.99
N THR A 81 -2.14 5.37 12.99
CA THR A 81 -3.59 5.11 12.94
C THR A 81 -3.91 3.64 12.76
N THR A 82 -3.26 2.95 11.81
CA THR A 82 -3.52 1.52 11.55
C THR A 82 -3.08 0.64 12.71
N VAL A 83 -1.93 0.94 13.31
CA VAL A 83 -1.43 0.22 14.50
C VAL A 83 -2.36 0.43 15.69
N ALA A 84 -2.82 1.66 15.96
CA ALA A 84 -3.74 1.92 17.05
C ALA A 84 -5.08 1.17 16.88
N ALA A 85 -5.61 1.13 15.66
CA ALA A 85 -6.82 0.38 15.36
C ALA A 85 -6.63 -1.13 15.57
N LEU A 86 -5.49 -1.69 15.14
CA LEU A 86 -5.17 -3.10 15.32
C LEU A 86 -4.96 -3.44 16.80
N GLN A 87 -4.29 -2.59 17.57
CA GLN A 87 -4.10 -2.79 19.01
C GLN A 87 -5.38 -2.68 19.83
N GLY A 88 -6.38 -1.98 19.31
CA GLY A 88 -7.73 -1.90 19.89
C GLY A 88 -8.61 -3.12 19.58
N ALA A 89 -8.14 -4.04 18.74
CA ALA A 89 -8.85 -5.23 18.30
C ALA A 89 -8.17 -6.51 18.83
N ASP A 90 -8.75 -7.68 18.55
CA ASP A 90 -8.09 -8.95 18.80
C ASP A 90 -6.95 -9.17 17.79
N LEU A 91 -5.71 -9.03 18.25
CA LEU A 91 -4.51 -9.17 17.41
C LEU A 91 -4.40 -10.52 16.68
N GLN A 92 -5.02 -11.57 17.20
CA GLN A 92 -5.00 -12.90 16.59
C GLN A 92 -6.07 -13.07 15.51
N GLN A 93 -7.08 -12.19 15.50
CA GLN A 93 -8.26 -12.34 14.66
C GLN A 93 -8.60 -11.07 13.88
N ALA A 94 -7.78 -10.03 13.95
CA ALA A 94 -8.06 -8.77 13.27
C ALA A 94 -7.11 -8.49 12.12
N ILE A 95 -7.69 -8.07 11.01
CA ILE A 95 -7.01 -7.39 9.91
C ILE A 95 -7.60 -5.99 9.82
N VAL A 96 -6.75 -4.98 9.81
CA VAL A 96 -7.16 -3.58 9.66
C VAL A 96 -6.91 -3.14 8.23
N GLY A 97 -7.82 -2.36 7.66
CA GLY A 97 -7.67 -1.74 6.35
C GLY A 97 -8.53 -0.48 6.23
N LEU A 98 -8.31 0.33 5.21
CA LEU A 98 -9.14 1.49 4.98
C LEU A 98 -10.47 1.09 4.30
N ASP A 99 -11.58 1.59 4.86
CA ASP A 99 -12.94 1.51 4.31
C ASP A 99 -13.09 2.35 3.04
N CYS A 100 -12.43 3.48 3.02
CA CYS A 100 -12.44 4.44 1.92
C CYS A 100 -11.06 5.11 1.79
N PHE A 101 -10.74 5.57 0.60
CA PHE A 101 -9.46 6.18 0.27
C PHE A 101 -9.60 7.16 -0.89
N LEU A 102 -8.55 7.90 -1.16
CA LEU A 102 -8.49 8.75 -2.34
C LEU A 102 -7.82 8.00 -3.49
N VAL A 103 -8.16 8.39 -4.72
CA VAL A 103 -7.59 7.81 -5.94
C VAL A 103 -7.12 8.93 -6.85
N LEU A 104 -5.83 8.98 -7.11
CA LEU A 104 -5.25 9.88 -8.10
C LEU A 104 -5.28 9.22 -9.48
N ILE A 105 -6.01 9.81 -10.40
CA ILE A 105 -5.91 9.47 -11.83
C ILE A 105 -4.76 10.28 -12.43
N ALA A 106 -3.57 9.71 -12.49
CA ALA A 106 -2.35 10.44 -12.88
C ALA A 106 -2.50 11.14 -14.26
N ALA A 107 -3.12 10.48 -15.23
CA ALA A 107 -3.31 11.04 -16.58
C ALA A 107 -4.07 12.38 -16.60
N THR A 108 -4.99 12.63 -15.65
CA THR A 108 -5.80 13.86 -15.59
C THR A 108 -5.45 14.74 -14.39
N GLY A 109 -4.74 14.21 -13.40
CA GLY A 109 -4.50 14.88 -12.12
C GLY A 109 -5.75 14.96 -11.22
N GLU A 110 -6.83 14.26 -11.58
CA GLU A 110 -8.06 14.26 -10.79
C GLU A 110 -7.91 13.38 -9.54
N LEU A 111 -8.34 13.92 -8.42
CA LEU A 111 -8.46 13.20 -7.16
C LEU A 111 -9.90 12.74 -6.99
N LYS A 112 -10.10 11.43 -6.91
CA LYS A 112 -11.41 10.79 -6.74
C LYS A 112 -11.58 10.23 -5.34
N PHE A 113 -12.81 10.08 -4.89
CA PHE A 113 -13.15 9.38 -3.65
C PHE A 113 -13.57 7.95 -3.98
N SER A 114 -12.95 6.95 -3.37
CA SER A 114 -13.21 5.54 -3.70
C SER A 114 -14.63 5.05 -3.41
N GLY A 115 -15.39 5.78 -2.59
CA GLY A 115 -16.58 5.24 -1.92
C GLY A 115 -16.19 4.42 -0.68
N HIS A 116 -17.21 3.84 -0.03
CA HIS A 116 -17.08 3.03 1.19
C HIS A 116 -17.19 1.53 0.89
N GLY A 117 -16.93 0.70 1.91
CA GLY A 117 -17.06 -0.75 1.83
C GLY A 117 -15.78 -1.47 1.44
N TRP A 118 -14.64 -0.79 1.41
CA TRP A 118 -13.35 -1.38 1.11
C TRP A 118 -12.69 -2.01 2.34
N CYS A 119 -11.76 -2.92 2.09
CA CYS A 119 -10.62 -3.23 2.93
C CYS A 119 -9.41 -3.16 2.00
N ALA A 120 -8.92 -1.93 1.80
CA ALA A 120 -7.99 -1.61 0.72
C ALA A 120 -6.68 -2.40 0.86
N GLY A 121 -6.35 -3.20 -0.15
CA GLY A 121 -5.22 -4.14 -0.13
C GLY A 121 -3.86 -3.50 0.15
N GLY A 122 -3.62 -2.28 -0.35
CA GLY A 122 -2.41 -1.49 -0.08
C GLY A 122 -2.32 -0.96 1.35
N THR A 123 -3.35 -1.18 2.20
CA THR A 123 -3.43 -0.61 3.54
C THR A 123 -3.54 -1.65 4.65
N LEU A 124 -3.41 -2.93 4.33
CA LEU A 124 -3.58 -4.02 5.30
C LEU A 124 -2.55 -3.98 6.42
N CYS A 125 -3.05 -3.95 7.65
CA CYS A 125 -2.27 -4.07 8.89
C CYS A 125 -2.78 -5.28 9.69
N PHE A 126 -1.87 -6.14 10.15
CA PHE A 126 -2.21 -7.38 10.87
C PHE A 126 -1.03 -7.83 11.74
N SER A 127 -1.26 -8.79 12.63
CA SER A 127 -0.19 -9.34 13.47
C SER A 127 0.63 -10.39 12.72
N ARG A 128 1.90 -10.54 13.11
CA ARG A 128 2.75 -11.64 12.64
C ARG A 128 2.13 -12.99 12.97
N GLN A 129 1.53 -13.12 14.15
CA GLN A 129 0.88 -14.37 14.58
C GLN A 129 -0.26 -14.75 13.63
N LEU A 130 -1.07 -13.81 13.17
CA LEU A 130 -2.10 -14.07 12.18
C LEU A 130 -1.49 -14.61 10.88
N TRP A 131 -0.45 -13.96 10.37
CA TRP A 131 0.25 -14.41 9.15
C TRP A 131 0.87 -15.82 9.32
N GLU A 132 1.44 -16.15 10.48
CA GLU A 132 2.01 -17.47 10.74
C GLU A 132 0.97 -18.60 10.67
N HIS A 133 -0.30 -18.31 10.96
CA HIS A 133 -1.39 -19.28 10.80
C HIS A 133 -1.83 -19.46 9.33
N GLY A 134 -1.66 -18.43 8.50
CA GLY A 134 -2.05 -18.45 7.08
C GLY A 134 -1.24 -17.43 6.27
N PRO A 135 -0.04 -17.78 5.78
CA PRO A 135 0.75 -16.90 4.93
C PRO A 135 0.03 -16.53 3.63
N PHE A 136 0.46 -15.44 2.98
CA PHE A 136 -0.05 -15.09 1.67
C PHE A 136 0.09 -16.24 0.67
N ARG A 137 -0.94 -16.50 -0.14
CA ARG A 137 -0.82 -17.44 -1.25
C ARG A 137 0.23 -16.93 -2.24
N GLU A 138 1.09 -17.80 -2.72
CA GLU A 138 2.14 -17.47 -3.68
C GLU A 138 1.59 -17.30 -5.11
N VAL A 139 0.63 -16.38 -5.24
CA VAL A 139 -0.02 -16.04 -6.52
C VAL A 139 0.45 -14.66 -6.99
N PRO A 140 0.39 -14.38 -8.30
CA PRO A 140 0.86 -13.10 -8.84
C PRO A 140 -0.09 -11.94 -8.57
N GLN A 141 -1.39 -12.19 -8.35
CA GLN A 141 -2.42 -11.16 -8.23
C GLN A 141 -3.45 -11.52 -7.16
N ALA A 142 -4.24 -10.54 -6.73
CA ALA A 142 -5.32 -10.68 -5.75
C ALA A 142 -4.86 -11.30 -4.40
N VAL A 143 -3.61 -11.07 -4.02
CA VAL A 143 -3.02 -11.67 -2.81
C VAL A 143 -3.70 -11.19 -1.53
N ASP A 144 -4.13 -9.94 -1.49
CA ASP A 144 -4.91 -9.30 -0.42
C ASP A 144 -6.31 -9.92 -0.30
N TRP A 145 -6.99 -10.11 -1.42
CA TRP A 145 -8.30 -10.75 -1.43
C TRP A 145 -8.22 -12.19 -0.89
N TRP A 146 -7.26 -12.98 -1.38
CA TRP A 146 -7.05 -14.34 -0.89
C TRP A 146 -6.68 -14.36 0.59
N PHE A 147 -5.84 -13.43 1.06
CA PHE A 147 -5.46 -13.36 2.46
C PHE A 147 -6.66 -13.08 3.37
N LEU A 148 -7.55 -12.18 2.96
CA LEU A 148 -8.81 -11.93 3.67
C LEU A 148 -9.73 -13.16 3.68
N GLN A 149 -9.84 -13.87 2.55
CA GLN A 149 -10.69 -15.09 2.45
C GLN A 149 -10.13 -16.24 3.29
N ASP A 150 -8.83 -16.47 3.26
CA ASP A 150 -8.20 -17.58 3.97
C ASP A 150 -8.31 -17.45 5.48
N HIS A 151 -8.31 -16.23 5.98
CA HIS A 151 -8.53 -15.98 7.40
C HIS A 151 -10.00 -15.90 7.79
N ALA A 152 -10.92 -15.83 6.84
CA ALA A 152 -12.37 -15.70 7.06
C ALA A 152 -12.75 -14.61 8.08
N LEU A 153 -11.93 -13.57 8.20
CA LEU A 153 -12.08 -12.50 9.18
C LEU A 153 -12.76 -11.27 8.56
N GLN A 154 -13.49 -10.56 9.40
CA GLN A 154 -13.97 -9.24 9.04
C GLN A 154 -12.82 -8.23 9.20
N CYS A 155 -12.60 -7.43 8.17
CA CYS A 155 -11.67 -6.33 8.24
C CYS A 155 -12.18 -5.26 9.22
N VAL A 156 -11.34 -4.84 10.16
CA VAL A 156 -11.58 -3.64 10.97
C VAL A 156 -11.32 -2.43 10.07
N GLN A 157 -12.38 -1.75 9.71
CA GLN A 157 -12.34 -0.68 8.70
C GLN A 157 -12.10 0.68 9.33
N ILE A 158 -11.14 1.41 8.78
CA ILE A 158 -10.84 2.80 9.16
C ILE A 158 -11.43 3.73 8.09
N CYS A 159 -12.34 4.62 8.49
CA CYS A 159 -12.95 5.63 7.60
C CYS A 159 -12.15 6.95 7.69
N ARG A 160 -10.97 6.98 7.10
CA ARG A 160 -10.08 8.15 7.00
C ARG A 160 -9.42 8.20 5.62
N PRO A 161 -10.16 8.66 4.58
CA PRO A 161 -9.70 8.61 3.19
C PRO A 161 -8.41 9.41 2.95
N GLU A 162 -8.15 10.43 3.78
CA GLU A 162 -6.96 11.26 3.70
C GLU A 162 -5.66 10.52 4.08
N LEU A 163 -5.72 9.33 4.64
CA LEU A 163 -4.50 8.60 5.01
C LEU A 163 -3.79 7.93 3.84
N TYR A 164 -4.48 7.72 2.72
CA TYR A 164 -3.95 6.95 1.61
C TYR A 164 -4.50 7.43 0.26
N ILE A 165 -3.61 7.56 -0.73
CA ILE A 165 -4.01 7.79 -2.12
C ILE A 165 -3.51 6.62 -2.95
N LEU A 166 -4.44 5.86 -3.53
CA LEU A 166 -4.15 4.92 -4.60
C LEU A 166 -3.79 5.69 -5.87
N VAL A 167 -2.62 5.45 -6.44
CA VAL A 167 -2.17 6.16 -7.65
C VAL A 167 -2.39 5.30 -8.88
N ARG A 168 -3.23 5.78 -9.81
CA ARG A 168 -3.49 5.13 -11.10
C ARG A 168 -2.69 5.82 -12.21
N HIS A 169 -1.46 5.32 -12.44
CA HIS A 169 -0.59 5.74 -13.55
C HIS A 169 -0.74 4.80 -14.76
N HIS A 170 0.05 4.93 -15.83
CA HIS A 170 -0.21 4.17 -17.06
C HIS A 170 0.47 2.80 -17.13
N VAL A 171 1.42 2.50 -16.27
CA VAL A 171 2.33 1.36 -16.45
C VAL A 171 2.41 0.49 -15.20
N GLY A 172 2.37 -0.84 -15.42
CA GLY A 172 2.81 -1.81 -14.39
C GLY A 172 1.83 -2.15 -13.29
N HIS A 173 0.57 -1.72 -13.34
CA HIS A 173 -0.40 -2.12 -12.33
C HIS A 173 -0.73 -3.61 -12.38
N LEU A 174 -0.67 -4.28 -11.24
CA LEU A 174 -1.14 -5.66 -11.08
C LEU A 174 -2.67 -5.73 -10.97
N TRP A 175 -3.27 -4.75 -10.31
CA TRP A 175 -4.73 -4.66 -10.21
C TRP A 175 -5.32 -3.90 -11.38
N THR A 176 -5.81 -4.62 -12.37
CA THR A 176 -6.36 -4.06 -13.62
C THR A 176 -7.86 -4.24 -13.78
N GLN A 177 -8.47 -5.19 -13.05
CA GLN A 177 -9.89 -5.54 -13.16
C GLN A 177 -10.60 -5.48 -11.81
N LEU A 178 -11.81 -4.94 -11.79
CA LEU A 178 -12.78 -5.01 -10.71
C LEU A 178 -14.04 -5.71 -11.27
N GLY A 179 -14.18 -7.00 -11.00
CA GLY A 179 -15.16 -7.82 -11.70
C GLY A 179 -14.84 -7.87 -13.20
N THR A 180 -15.76 -7.39 -14.04
CA THR A 180 -15.59 -7.30 -15.50
C THR A 180 -15.14 -5.92 -16.00
N GLN A 181 -15.03 -4.94 -15.11
CA GLN A 181 -14.72 -3.56 -15.43
C GLN A 181 -13.22 -3.27 -15.21
N ASP A 182 -12.63 -2.47 -16.11
CA ASP A 182 -11.31 -1.87 -15.89
C ASP A 182 -11.33 -1.00 -14.62
N VAL A 183 -10.36 -1.21 -13.74
CA VAL A 183 -10.33 -0.56 -12.42
C VAL A 183 -10.10 0.94 -12.51
N THR A 184 -9.31 1.40 -13.47
CA THR A 184 -9.09 2.84 -13.67
C THR A 184 -10.34 3.50 -14.23
N ALA A 185 -11.05 2.83 -15.15
CA ALA A 185 -12.33 3.30 -15.67
C ALA A 185 -13.40 3.36 -14.56
N TYR A 186 -13.40 2.37 -13.66
CA TYR A 186 -14.28 2.40 -12.48
C TYR A 186 -14.01 3.64 -11.61
N PHE A 187 -12.77 3.90 -11.24
CA PHE A 187 -12.45 5.04 -10.37
C PHE A 187 -12.65 6.39 -11.05
N ARG A 188 -12.49 6.50 -12.38
CA ARG A 188 -12.84 7.74 -13.12
C ARG A 188 -14.29 8.14 -12.97
N GLN A 189 -15.20 7.19 -12.77
CA GLN A 189 -16.63 7.43 -12.57
C GLN A 189 -16.99 7.83 -11.14
N GLN A 190 -16.07 7.64 -10.18
CA GLN A 190 -16.32 8.00 -8.80
C GLN A 190 -16.34 9.52 -8.59
N PRO A 191 -17.00 10.01 -7.52
CA PRO A 191 -17.05 11.43 -7.21
C PRO A 191 -15.67 12.07 -7.15
N THR A 192 -15.51 13.24 -7.74
CA THR A 192 -14.29 14.04 -7.58
C THR A 192 -14.20 14.54 -6.14
N TYR A 193 -13.04 14.37 -5.53
CA TYR A 193 -12.81 14.86 -4.17
C TYR A 193 -12.70 16.38 -4.18
N ALA A 194 -13.33 17.03 -3.21
CA ALA A 194 -13.47 18.50 -3.21
C ALA A 194 -12.13 19.26 -3.07
N MET A 195 -11.13 18.62 -2.49
CA MET A 195 -9.79 19.21 -2.30
C MET A 195 -8.89 18.86 -3.49
N SER A 196 -8.16 19.84 -4.01
CA SER A 196 -7.18 19.58 -5.07
C SER A 196 -5.94 18.88 -4.52
N LEU A 197 -5.24 18.13 -5.37
CA LEU A 197 -3.99 17.46 -5.00
C LEU A 197 -2.94 18.46 -4.48
N ALA A 198 -2.84 19.64 -5.08
CA ALA A 198 -1.93 20.70 -4.67
C ALA A 198 -2.24 21.27 -3.27
N THR A 199 -3.49 21.24 -2.86
CA THR A 199 -3.90 21.68 -1.52
C THR A 199 -3.68 20.58 -0.48
N TYR A 200 -3.80 19.34 -0.92
CA TYR A 200 -3.75 18.17 -0.05
C TYR A 200 -2.31 17.72 0.26
N LEU A 201 -1.44 17.70 -0.75
CA LEU A 201 -0.09 17.19 -0.62
C LEU A 201 0.94 18.28 -0.25
N PRO A 202 1.98 17.92 0.51
CA PRO A 202 3.20 18.74 0.56
C PRO A 202 3.73 19.03 -0.85
N VAL A 203 4.33 20.21 -1.03
CA VAL A 203 4.78 20.68 -2.34
C VAL A 203 5.66 19.67 -3.09
N ASP A 204 6.61 19.05 -2.39
CA ASP A 204 7.52 18.07 -3.00
C ASP A 204 6.80 16.80 -3.49
N ASP A 205 5.76 16.36 -2.77
CA ASP A 205 4.96 15.21 -3.17
C ASP A 205 4.04 15.58 -4.34
N TYR A 206 3.46 16.77 -4.29
CA TYR A 206 2.66 17.29 -5.39
C TYR A 206 3.47 17.34 -6.69
N VAL A 207 4.69 17.91 -6.66
CA VAL A 207 5.58 17.98 -7.82
C VAL A 207 5.90 16.58 -8.37
N PHE A 208 6.14 15.61 -7.50
CA PHE A 208 6.36 14.22 -7.91
C PHE A 208 5.17 13.65 -8.70
N TYR A 209 3.94 13.80 -8.18
CA TYR A 209 2.76 13.25 -8.86
C TYR A 209 2.36 14.05 -10.11
N GLU A 210 2.58 15.35 -10.14
CA GLU A 210 2.40 16.15 -11.37
C GLU A 210 3.35 15.69 -12.49
N HIS A 211 4.57 15.29 -12.13
CA HIS A 211 5.51 14.75 -13.12
C HIS A 211 5.01 13.45 -13.76
N LEU A 212 4.28 12.59 -13.01
CA LEU A 212 3.70 11.37 -13.56
C LEU A 212 2.67 11.62 -14.68
N ARG A 213 2.06 12.81 -14.73
CA ARG A 213 1.13 13.20 -15.82
C ARG A 213 1.83 13.38 -17.15
N THR A 214 3.12 13.70 -17.13
CA THR A 214 3.91 14.04 -18.33
C THR A 214 4.70 12.84 -18.88
N ILE A 215 4.69 11.72 -18.18
CA ILE A 215 5.33 10.48 -18.65
C ILE A 215 4.40 9.84 -19.69
N PRO A 216 4.87 9.65 -20.95
CA PRO A 216 4.07 9.08 -22.04
C PRO A 216 3.71 7.62 -21.83
#